data_10d71f904688ce66dadfe2c768de3f5d
#
_entry.id   10d71f904688ce66dadfe2c768de3f5d
#
_cell.length_a   1.000
_cell.length_b   1.000
_cell.length_c   1.000
_cell.angle_alpha   90.00
_cell.angle_beta   90.00
_cell.angle_gamma   90.00
#
_symmetry.space_group_name_H-M   'P 1'
#
loop_
_entity.id
_entity.type
_entity.pdbx_description
1 polymer ?
#
loop_
_entity_poly.entity_id
_entity_poly.type
_entity_poly.pdbx_seq_one_letter_code
_entity_poly.pdbx_strand_id
1 'polypeptide(L)'
;MARIIGAVACSHTPTIGFAFDRHKQQDPVWAPIFEAFAPVQRWLAEKQPDVLFFIYNDHVSSFFFDHYSAFSLGVGETHRVADEGGGARDLPALAGHPALARHIGRSLVADEFDLSFFQDRALDHGVFSPMSLLCPHEPGWPMPVVPLQIGVLQSPVPSARRCWRLGRALRRAIDSYPEDLSVAIVATGGLSHQVHGERAGFNNPAWDARFLDLIENDPVRLTEMTQAELATLGGMEGAEVIMWLVMRGALSSNVKKLHQSYYLPSMTGIATVVYENLASAPVAGEATRHRRHVDEQLAGIEALAGTHPFSLETSVRAYRLNKFLHGMTEPAHRAAFASDQEAAFEAAGLTQAERDLVRRRDWRGLIHHGVIFFMLEKLGAVVGVSNLHIYAAMRGETLEQFQQTRNAPGALYSVAGRDAAPPAWDTAADAPAAPATPETPAAIPR
;
A
#
# COMPACT_ATOMS: atom_id res chain seq x y z
N MET A 1 13.83 16.34 -5.03
CA MET A 1 12.80 15.82 -4.10
C MET A 1 11.49 15.72 -4.85
N ALA A 2 10.74 14.68 -4.58
CA ALA A 2 9.45 14.51 -5.22
C ALA A 2 8.45 15.62 -4.82
N ARG A 3 7.48 15.89 -5.69
CA ARG A 3 6.45 16.91 -5.45
C ARG A 3 5.11 16.49 -6.06
N ILE A 4 4.03 16.85 -5.40
CA ILE A 4 2.68 16.66 -5.93
C ILE A 4 2.35 17.84 -6.86
N ILE A 5 2.14 17.55 -8.15
CA ILE A 5 1.85 18.58 -9.17
C ILE A 5 0.36 18.90 -9.29
N GLY A 6 -0.49 17.98 -8.91
CA GLY A 6 -1.94 18.13 -8.97
C GLY A 6 -2.64 16.81 -8.72
N ALA A 7 -3.95 16.80 -8.95
CA ALA A 7 -4.76 15.62 -8.74
C ALA A 7 -5.95 15.52 -9.70
N VAL A 8 -6.38 14.29 -9.92
CA VAL A 8 -7.62 13.91 -10.58
C VAL A 8 -8.51 13.20 -9.58
N ALA A 9 -9.78 13.58 -9.51
CA ALA A 9 -10.80 12.77 -8.86
C ALA A 9 -11.80 12.32 -9.91
N CYS A 10 -12.20 11.05 -9.91
CA CYS A 10 -13.13 10.51 -10.90
C CYS A 10 -13.91 9.31 -10.37
N SER A 11 -15.11 9.12 -10.88
CA SER A 11 -15.88 7.91 -10.63
C SER A 11 -15.32 6.71 -11.39
N HIS A 12 -15.52 5.49 -10.84
CA HIS A 12 -14.88 4.25 -11.31
C HIS A 12 -15.85 3.11 -11.62
N THR A 13 -17.10 3.38 -11.96
CA THR A 13 -18.06 2.30 -12.17
C THR A 13 -17.56 1.26 -13.19
N PRO A 14 -17.83 -0.06 -13.01
CA PRO A 14 -17.36 -1.11 -13.92
C PRO A 14 -17.90 -0.91 -15.34
N THR A 15 -19.10 -0.32 -15.46
CA THR A 15 -19.74 -0.05 -16.74
C THR A 15 -18.99 0.94 -17.62
N ILE A 16 -18.18 1.84 -17.04
CA ILE A 16 -17.30 2.74 -17.80
C ILE A 16 -16.24 1.92 -18.54
N GLY A 17 -15.57 0.98 -17.86
CA GLY A 17 -14.62 0.08 -18.49
C GLY A 17 -15.26 -0.78 -19.59
N PHE A 18 -16.45 -1.33 -19.32
CA PHE A 18 -17.23 -2.05 -20.34
C PHE A 18 -17.55 -1.19 -21.56
N ALA A 19 -17.98 0.05 -21.37
CA ALA A 19 -18.27 0.96 -22.47
C ALA A 19 -17.01 1.31 -23.30
N PHE A 20 -15.86 1.43 -22.62
CA PHE A 20 -14.57 1.61 -23.30
C PHE A 20 -14.22 0.39 -24.18
N ASP A 21 -14.23 -0.82 -23.62
CA ASP A 21 -13.87 -2.06 -24.32
C ASP A 21 -14.82 -2.37 -25.49
N ARG A 22 -16.06 -1.89 -25.43
CA ARG A 22 -17.07 -2.06 -26.47
C ARG A 22 -17.15 -0.89 -27.45
N HIS A 23 -16.17 0.02 -27.42
CA HIS A 23 -16.09 1.18 -28.32
C HIS A 23 -17.35 2.05 -28.33
N LYS A 24 -17.95 2.27 -27.14
CA LYS A 24 -19.22 3.02 -26.98
C LYS A 24 -19.03 4.53 -26.74
N GLN A 25 -17.87 5.08 -27.09
CA GLN A 25 -17.52 6.49 -26.85
C GLN A 25 -18.47 7.48 -27.52
N GLN A 26 -19.13 7.07 -28.62
CA GLN A 26 -20.06 7.89 -29.38
C GLN A 26 -21.53 7.63 -29.04
N ASP A 27 -21.84 6.60 -28.24
CA ASP A 27 -23.21 6.33 -27.82
C ASP A 27 -23.74 7.47 -26.95
N PRO A 28 -24.94 8.02 -27.19
CA PRO A 28 -25.44 9.20 -26.49
C PRO A 28 -25.44 9.10 -24.95
N VAL A 29 -25.60 7.89 -24.41
CA VAL A 29 -25.57 7.64 -22.95
C VAL A 29 -24.16 7.69 -22.40
N TRP A 30 -23.14 7.30 -23.18
CA TRP A 30 -21.76 7.18 -22.75
C TRP A 30 -20.90 8.38 -23.13
N ALA A 31 -21.21 9.03 -24.26
CA ALA A 31 -20.43 10.15 -24.78
C ALA A 31 -20.13 11.24 -23.73
N PRO A 32 -21.07 11.69 -22.89
CA PRO A 32 -20.78 12.70 -21.88
C PRO A 32 -19.68 12.29 -20.88
N ILE A 33 -19.53 10.99 -20.59
CA ILE A 33 -18.48 10.48 -19.71
C ILE A 33 -17.13 10.60 -20.40
N PHE A 34 -17.00 10.12 -21.63
CA PHE A 34 -15.75 10.18 -22.39
C PHE A 34 -15.33 11.62 -22.69
N GLU A 35 -16.27 12.50 -23.01
CA GLU A 35 -16.02 13.94 -23.18
C GLU A 35 -15.50 14.58 -21.89
N ALA A 36 -16.02 14.17 -20.73
CA ALA A 36 -15.56 14.65 -19.42
C ALA A 36 -14.13 14.26 -19.10
N PHE A 37 -13.63 13.12 -19.61
CA PHE A 37 -12.25 12.69 -19.43
C PHE A 37 -11.27 13.37 -20.41
N ALA A 38 -11.71 13.95 -21.53
CA ALA A 38 -10.81 14.59 -22.49
C ALA A 38 -9.96 15.73 -21.89
N PRO A 39 -10.48 16.63 -21.01
CA PRO A 39 -9.64 17.61 -20.31
C PRO A 39 -8.63 16.96 -19.35
N VAL A 40 -8.99 15.84 -18.72
CA VAL A 40 -8.09 15.07 -17.83
C VAL A 40 -6.93 14.49 -18.63
N GLN A 41 -7.21 13.86 -19.75
CA GLN A 41 -6.19 13.31 -20.66
C GLN A 41 -5.21 14.40 -21.14
N ARG A 42 -5.73 15.56 -21.55
CA ARG A 42 -4.89 16.71 -21.96
C ARG A 42 -3.99 17.16 -20.82
N TRP A 43 -4.53 17.29 -19.62
CA TRP A 43 -3.75 17.71 -18.45
C TRP A 43 -2.64 16.71 -18.13
N LEU A 44 -2.92 15.39 -18.15
CA LEU A 44 -1.90 14.36 -17.94
C LEU A 44 -0.84 14.36 -19.05
N ALA A 45 -1.25 14.52 -20.31
CA ALA A 45 -0.35 14.60 -21.45
C ALA A 45 0.56 15.84 -21.41
N GLU A 46 0.06 16.97 -20.91
CA GLU A 46 0.83 18.21 -20.75
C GLU A 46 1.77 18.16 -19.56
N LYS A 47 1.32 17.62 -18.43
CA LYS A 47 2.09 17.58 -17.17
C LYS A 47 3.08 16.43 -17.12
N GLN A 48 2.82 15.33 -17.81
CA GLN A 48 3.66 14.13 -17.88
C GLN A 48 4.22 13.73 -16.49
N PRO A 49 3.34 13.42 -15.50
CA PRO A 49 3.82 13.01 -14.18
C PRO A 49 4.68 11.76 -14.28
N ASP A 50 5.74 11.68 -13.46
CA ASP A 50 6.60 10.51 -13.39
C ASP A 50 5.89 9.32 -12.75
N VAL A 51 4.89 9.57 -11.86
CA VAL A 51 4.15 8.53 -11.13
C VAL A 51 2.71 8.97 -10.89
N LEU A 52 1.76 8.05 -11.02
CA LEU A 52 0.40 8.20 -10.49
C LEU A 52 0.31 7.53 -9.12
N PHE A 53 -0.03 8.30 -8.09
CA PHE A 53 -0.46 7.73 -6.81
C PHE A 53 -1.97 7.54 -6.84
N PHE A 54 -2.44 6.28 -6.83
CA PHE A 54 -3.80 5.91 -7.18
C PHE A 54 -4.58 5.43 -5.95
N ILE A 55 -5.60 6.17 -5.53
CA ILE A 55 -6.44 5.88 -4.37
C ILE A 55 -7.75 5.27 -4.86
N TYR A 56 -8.07 4.06 -4.41
CA TYR A 56 -9.22 3.27 -4.85
C TYR A 56 -9.75 2.37 -3.73
N ASN A 57 -10.92 1.78 -3.91
CA ASN A 57 -11.38 0.61 -3.17
C ASN A 57 -11.44 -0.61 -4.09
N ASP A 58 -11.17 -1.77 -3.53
CA ASP A 58 -11.38 -3.06 -4.18
C ASP A 58 -12.79 -3.55 -3.93
N HIS A 59 -13.45 -4.12 -4.94
CA HIS A 59 -14.84 -4.60 -4.87
C HIS A 59 -14.90 -6.11 -4.64
N VAL A 60 -14.18 -6.58 -3.63
CA VAL A 60 -14.12 -8.01 -3.22
C VAL A 60 -13.51 -8.90 -4.30
N SER A 61 -12.64 -8.33 -5.14
CA SER A 61 -11.93 -9.06 -6.20
C SER A 61 -10.62 -9.66 -5.69
N SER A 62 -9.76 -8.85 -5.11
CA SER A 62 -8.45 -9.26 -4.58
C SER A 62 -8.33 -9.16 -3.07
N PHE A 63 -9.21 -8.43 -2.42
CA PHE A 63 -9.30 -8.32 -0.96
C PHE A 63 -10.65 -8.86 -0.50
N PHE A 64 -10.63 -9.89 0.33
CA PHE A 64 -11.82 -10.51 0.87
C PHE A 64 -11.90 -10.29 2.39
N PHE A 65 -13.05 -10.55 2.99
CA PHE A 65 -13.33 -10.28 4.40
C PHE A 65 -12.60 -11.21 5.39
N ASP A 66 -11.80 -12.12 4.91
CA ASP A 66 -10.81 -12.87 5.70
C ASP A 66 -9.58 -12.02 6.04
N HIS A 67 -9.27 -10.99 5.22
CA HIS A 67 -8.26 -9.97 5.51
C HIS A 67 -8.57 -8.68 4.74
N TYR A 68 -9.43 -7.83 5.30
CA TYR A 68 -9.88 -6.59 4.70
C TYR A 68 -9.38 -5.39 5.49
N SER A 69 -8.30 -4.78 5.03
CA SER A 69 -7.61 -3.69 5.72
C SER A 69 -8.28 -2.35 5.49
N ALA A 70 -8.23 -1.46 6.50
CA ALA A 70 -8.66 -0.07 6.36
C ALA A 70 -7.82 0.69 5.30
N PHE A 71 -6.52 0.42 5.26
CA PHE A 71 -5.58 0.98 4.29
C PHE A 71 -4.60 -0.10 3.83
N SER A 72 -4.42 -0.25 2.52
CA SER A 72 -3.50 -1.23 1.96
C SER A 72 -2.71 -0.63 0.79
N LEU A 73 -1.38 -0.59 0.90
CA LEU A 73 -0.49 0.04 -0.08
C LEU A 73 0.18 -1.01 -0.97
N GLY A 74 0.06 -0.87 -2.28
CA GLY A 74 0.75 -1.71 -3.25
C GLY A 74 2.23 -1.34 -3.36
N VAL A 75 3.10 -2.34 -3.13
CA VAL A 75 4.56 -2.18 -3.15
C VAL A 75 5.25 -3.05 -4.20
N GLY A 76 4.46 -3.72 -5.04
CA GLY A 76 4.95 -4.60 -6.10
C GLY A 76 5.50 -3.86 -7.32
N GLU A 77 6.24 -4.59 -8.15
CA GLU A 77 6.79 -4.08 -9.42
C GLU A 77 5.74 -3.98 -10.52
N THR A 78 4.67 -4.80 -10.42
CA THR A 78 3.61 -4.86 -11.42
C THR A 78 2.26 -5.12 -10.76
N HIS A 79 1.19 -4.63 -11.39
CA HIS A 79 -0.19 -4.84 -10.97
C HIS A 79 -1.02 -5.32 -12.16
N ARG A 80 -1.52 -6.55 -12.07
CA ARG A 80 -2.32 -7.20 -13.13
C ARG A 80 -3.79 -6.80 -13.00
N VAL A 81 -4.54 -6.98 -14.09
CA VAL A 81 -6.00 -6.84 -14.10
C VAL A 81 -6.65 -8.01 -13.36
N ALA A 82 -7.60 -7.73 -12.47
CA ALA A 82 -8.39 -8.76 -11.82
C ALA A 82 -9.43 -9.36 -12.77
N ASP A 83 -9.72 -10.64 -12.57
CA ASP A 83 -10.92 -11.27 -13.10
C ASP A 83 -12.07 -11.05 -12.09
N GLU A 84 -13.11 -10.39 -12.54
CA GLU A 84 -14.28 -10.05 -11.72
C GLU A 84 -15.48 -10.96 -12.04
N GLY A 85 -15.21 -12.18 -12.53
CA GLY A 85 -16.21 -13.19 -12.86
C GLY A 85 -16.60 -13.26 -14.34
N GLY A 86 -16.15 -12.33 -15.16
CA GLY A 86 -16.38 -12.29 -16.60
C GLY A 86 -15.15 -12.50 -17.48
N GLY A 87 -14.03 -12.83 -16.86
CA GLY A 87 -12.70 -12.79 -17.45
C GLY A 87 -12.02 -11.44 -17.20
N ALA A 88 -10.70 -11.48 -17.05
CA ALA A 88 -9.92 -10.24 -16.96
C ALA A 88 -10.02 -9.44 -18.26
N ARG A 89 -10.12 -8.11 -18.14
CA ARG A 89 -10.07 -7.22 -19.30
C ARG A 89 -8.72 -7.37 -20.02
N ASP A 90 -8.72 -7.30 -21.34
CA ASP A 90 -7.51 -7.36 -22.17
C ASP A 90 -6.74 -6.03 -22.11
N LEU A 91 -6.06 -5.82 -21.01
CA LEU A 91 -5.25 -4.63 -20.74
C LEU A 91 -3.87 -5.06 -20.21
N PRO A 92 -2.80 -4.35 -20.57
CA PRO A 92 -1.48 -4.64 -20.03
C PRO A 92 -1.44 -4.39 -18.51
N ALA A 93 -0.59 -5.14 -17.80
CA ALA A 93 -0.33 -4.87 -16.40
C ALA A 93 0.28 -3.46 -16.21
N LEU A 94 -0.10 -2.80 -15.12
CA LEU A 94 0.50 -1.53 -14.72
C LEU A 94 1.90 -1.78 -14.13
N ALA A 95 2.86 -0.97 -14.52
CA ALA A 95 4.14 -0.90 -13.80
C ALA A 95 3.92 -0.27 -12.44
N GLY A 96 4.52 -0.82 -11.39
CA GLY A 96 4.60 -0.19 -10.06
C GLY A 96 5.82 0.71 -9.94
N HIS A 97 5.88 1.46 -8.83
CA HIS A 97 7.08 2.20 -8.42
C HIS A 97 7.51 1.78 -7.01
N PRO A 98 8.15 0.60 -6.84
CA PRO A 98 8.40 0.00 -5.52
C PRO A 98 9.21 0.88 -4.57
N ALA A 99 10.20 1.64 -5.08
CA ALA A 99 11.05 2.49 -4.25
C ALA A 99 10.24 3.61 -3.58
N LEU A 100 9.42 4.34 -4.35
CA LEU A 100 8.53 5.37 -3.82
C LEU A 100 7.47 4.77 -2.91
N ALA A 101 6.87 3.64 -3.30
CA ALA A 101 5.83 2.96 -2.50
C ALA A 101 6.35 2.54 -1.12
N ARG A 102 7.56 1.94 -1.05
CA ARG A 102 8.19 1.58 0.23
C ARG A 102 8.54 2.79 1.08
N HIS A 103 9.04 3.87 0.48
CA HIS A 103 9.31 5.12 1.21
C HIS A 103 8.02 5.70 1.79
N ILE A 104 6.94 5.77 1.01
CA ILE A 104 5.62 6.21 1.48
C ILE A 104 5.13 5.29 2.61
N GLY A 105 5.23 3.98 2.44
CA GLY A 105 4.81 3.01 3.44
C GLY A 105 5.51 3.18 4.78
N ARG A 106 6.84 3.29 4.78
CA ARG A 106 7.62 3.56 6.02
C ARG A 106 7.24 4.89 6.66
N SER A 107 7.08 5.91 5.83
CA SER A 107 6.70 7.25 6.30
C SER A 107 5.33 7.25 6.98
N LEU A 108 4.32 6.61 6.37
CA LEU A 108 2.98 6.55 6.93
C LEU A 108 2.92 5.71 8.22
N VAL A 109 3.70 4.62 8.30
CA VAL A 109 3.81 3.84 9.55
C VAL A 109 4.49 4.64 10.66
N ALA A 110 5.55 5.40 10.35
CA ALA A 110 6.20 6.30 11.32
C ALA A 110 5.25 7.44 11.79
N ASP A 111 4.33 7.88 10.93
CA ASP A 111 3.26 8.82 11.25
C ASP A 111 2.03 8.15 11.91
N GLU A 112 2.18 6.92 12.44
CA GLU A 112 1.17 6.16 13.19
C GLU A 112 -0.07 5.74 12.38
N PHE A 113 0.09 5.51 11.08
CA PHE A 113 -0.95 4.89 10.26
C PHE A 113 -0.77 3.38 10.18
N ASP A 114 -1.83 2.65 10.52
CA ASP A 114 -1.87 1.19 10.37
C ASP A 114 -2.10 0.83 8.90
N LEU A 115 -1.04 0.38 8.23
CA LEU A 115 -1.05 -0.01 6.84
C LEU A 115 -0.81 -1.49 6.67
N SER A 116 -1.59 -2.13 5.80
CA SER A 116 -1.18 -3.36 5.16
C SER A 116 -0.37 -3.07 3.90
N PHE A 117 0.49 -4.00 3.51
CA PHE A 117 1.24 -3.93 2.25
C PHE A 117 0.86 -5.11 1.38
N PHE A 118 0.71 -4.86 0.09
CA PHE A 118 0.43 -5.95 -0.85
C PHE A 118 1.35 -5.90 -2.06
N GLN A 119 1.58 -7.06 -2.62
CA GLN A 119 2.22 -7.29 -3.91
C GLN A 119 1.62 -8.55 -4.52
N ASP A 120 1.73 -8.70 -5.85
CA ASP A 120 1.19 -9.85 -6.59
C ASP A 120 -0.34 -10.03 -6.42
N ARG A 121 -1.07 -8.94 -6.09
CA ARG A 121 -2.52 -8.89 -6.15
C ARG A 121 -2.96 -8.17 -7.42
N ALA A 122 -3.96 -8.69 -8.08
CA ALA A 122 -4.60 -8.05 -9.22
C ALA A 122 -5.43 -6.84 -8.75
N LEU A 123 -5.65 -5.87 -9.62
CA LEU A 123 -6.47 -4.70 -9.34
C LEU A 123 -7.75 -4.77 -10.18
N ASP A 124 -8.86 -4.38 -9.59
CA ASP A 124 -10.18 -4.45 -10.20
C ASP A 124 -10.55 -3.20 -11.01
N HIS A 125 -11.83 -3.08 -11.36
CA HIS A 125 -12.37 -1.95 -12.09
C HIS A 125 -12.19 -0.62 -11.33
N GLY A 126 -12.07 -0.61 -10.01
CA GLY A 126 -11.75 0.58 -9.21
C GLY A 126 -10.51 1.32 -9.68
N VAL A 127 -9.56 0.57 -10.28
CA VAL A 127 -8.36 1.12 -10.92
C VAL A 127 -8.49 1.11 -12.46
N PHE A 128 -8.78 -0.05 -13.06
CA PHE A 128 -8.65 -0.21 -14.51
C PHE A 128 -9.78 0.43 -15.32
N SER A 129 -10.98 0.65 -14.75
CA SER A 129 -12.00 1.44 -15.45
C SER A 129 -11.56 2.88 -15.66
N PRO A 130 -11.19 3.66 -14.62
CA PRO A 130 -10.69 5.01 -14.84
C PRO A 130 -9.34 5.04 -15.58
N MET A 131 -8.40 4.13 -15.33
CA MET A 131 -7.12 4.13 -16.04
C MET A 131 -7.27 4.05 -17.55
N SER A 132 -8.20 3.24 -18.07
CA SER A 132 -8.47 3.15 -19.51
C SER A 132 -8.95 4.47 -20.11
N LEU A 133 -9.49 5.39 -19.30
CA LEU A 133 -9.95 6.71 -19.74
C LEU A 133 -8.93 7.82 -19.44
N LEU A 134 -8.06 7.63 -18.46
CA LEU A 134 -7.03 8.60 -18.08
C LEU A 134 -5.87 8.63 -19.06
N CYS A 135 -5.41 7.45 -19.49
CA CYS A 135 -4.19 7.30 -20.28
C CYS A 135 -4.38 6.31 -21.43
N PRO A 136 -3.72 6.53 -22.58
CA PRO A 136 -3.57 5.47 -23.57
C PRO A 136 -2.73 4.32 -22.98
N HIS A 137 -3.03 3.09 -23.37
CA HIS A 137 -2.33 1.89 -22.91
C HIS A 137 -1.57 1.16 -24.03
N GLU A 138 -1.57 1.70 -25.22
CA GLU A 138 -0.78 1.20 -26.36
C GLU A 138 0.36 2.17 -26.71
N PRO A 139 1.59 1.72 -26.82
CA PRO A 139 2.11 0.34 -26.69
C PRO A 139 2.24 -0.16 -25.24
N GLY A 140 1.89 0.63 -24.25
CA GLY A 140 1.92 0.37 -22.82
C GLY A 140 1.51 1.60 -22.04
N TRP A 141 1.29 1.46 -20.72
CA TRP A 141 0.94 2.59 -19.86
C TRP A 141 2.10 3.59 -19.78
N PRO A 142 1.82 4.91 -19.89
CA PRO A 142 2.88 5.92 -20.00
C PRO A 142 3.65 6.16 -18.69
N MET A 143 3.12 5.75 -17.53
CA MET A 143 3.73 5.99 -16.23
C MET A 143 3.41 4.87 -15.23
N PRO A 144 4.29 4.62 -14.25
CA PRO A 144 4.02 3.68 -13.16
C PRO A 144 2.94 4.20 -12.20
N VAL A 145 2.33 3.24 -11.49
CA VAL A 145 1.26 3.49 -10.53
C VAL A 145 1.64 2.96 -9.15
N VAL A 146 1.38 3.74 -8.11
CA VAL A 146 1.43 3.30 -6.70
C VAL A 146 -0.01 3.26 -6.18
N PRO A 147 -0.63 2.07 -6.05
CA PRO A 147 -2.02 1.94 -5.63
C PRO A 147 -2.16 1.94 -4.11
N LEU A 148 -3.12 2.70 -3.60
CA LEU A 148 -3.56 2.70 -2.21
C LEU A 148 -5.03 2.29 -2.15
N GLN A 149 -5.31 1.08 -1.66
CA GLN A 149 -6.65 0.59 -1.41
C GLN A 149 -7.18 1.13 -0.08
N ILE A 150 -8.42 1.62 -0.07
CA ILE A 150 -9.17 2.04 1.12
C ILE A 150 -10.31 1.07 1.36
N GLY A 151 -10.39 0.51 2.55
CA GLY A 151 -11.46 -0.40 2.93
C GLY A 151 -12.75 0.36 3.24
N VAL A 152 -13.69 0.40 2.30
CA VAL A 152 -14.97 1.13 2.42
C VAL A 152 -16.20 0.23 2.42
N LEU A 153 -16.05 -1.06 2.12
CA LEU A 153 -17.19 -1.98 1.95
C LEU A 153 -17.63 -2.66 3.25
N GLN A 154 -16.76 -2.73 4.25
CA GLN A 154 -17.04 -3.37 5.54
C GLN A 154 -16.90 -2.39 6.69
N SER A 155 -17.99 -2.10 7.39
CA SER A 155 -17.95 -1.28 8.59
C SER A 155 -17.32 -2.03 9.78
N PRO A 156 -16.55 -1.34 10.64
CA PRO A 156 -16.28 0.11 10.61
C PRO A 156 -15.27 0.51 9.54
N VAL A 157 -15.59 1.55 8.78
CA VAL A 157 -14.68 2.11 7.75
C VAL A 157 -13.87 3.28 8.32
N PRO A 158 -12.74 3.66 7.67
CA PRO A 158 -12.00 4.85 8.08
C PRO A 158 -12.90 6.09 8.08
N SER A 159 -12.80 6.92 9.13
CA SER A 159 -13.56 8.16 9.15
C SER A 159 -13.05 9.17 8.11
N ALA A 160 -13.92 10.07 7.67
CA ALA A 160 -13.58 11.17 6.78
C ALA A 160 -12.35 11.96 7.29
N ARG A 161 -12.29 12.22 8.61
CA ARG A 161 -11.13 12.87 9.28
C ARG A 161 -9.85 12.02 9.19
N ARG A 162 -9.94 10.70 9.34
CA ARG A 162 -8.79 9.80 9.22
C ARG A 162 -8.25 9.82 7.79
N CYS A 163 -9.12 9.79 6.78
CA CYS A 163 -8.75 9.89 5.38
C CYS A 163 -8.07 11.23 5.05
N TRP A 164 -8.61 12.34 5.54
CA TRP A 164 -7.97 13.65 5.39
C TRP A 164 -6.56 13.69 6.01
N ARG A 165 -6.40 13.16 7.24
CA ARG A 165 -5.09 13.09 7.90
C ARG A 165 -4.12 12.20 7.15
N LEU A 166 -4.59 11.07 6.59
CA LEU A 166 -3.78 10.20 5.73
C LEU A 166 -3.26 10.97 4.51
N GLY A 167 -4.11 11.76 3.86
CA GLY A 167 -3.68 12.62 2.74
C GLY A 167 -2.57 13.59 3.14
N ARG A 168 -2.70 14.24 4.29
CA ARG A 168 -1.65 15.15 4.80
C ARG A 168 -0.32 14.44 5.11
N ALA A 169 -0.39 13.22 5.64
CA ALA A 169 0.79 12.40 5.89
C ALA A 169 1.40 11.92 4.55
N LEU A 170 0.57 11.51 3.60
CA LEU A 170 0.98 11.15 2.24
C LEU A 170 1.76 12.29 1.56
N ARG A 171 1.30 13.53 1.71
CA ARG A 171 2.03 14.69 1.20
C ARG A 171 3.43 14.78 1.79
N ARG A 172 3.57 14.69 3.12
CA ARG A 172 4.89 14.73 3.78
C ARG A 172 5.79 13.58 3.31
N ALA A 173 5.21 12.40 3.12
CA ALA A 173 5.92 11.23 2.61
C ALA A 173 6.46 11.49 1.21
N ILE A 174 5.64 11.98 0.29
CA ILE A 174 6.06 12.31 -1.08
C ILE A 174 7.11 13.43 -1.07
N ASP A 175 6.84 14.54 -0.39
CA ASP A 175 7.75 15.69 -0.31
C ASP A 175 9.12 15.34 0.30
N SER A 176 9.20 14.27 1.10
CA SER A 176 10.45 13.77 1.69
C SER A 176 11.21 12.77 0.82
N TYR A 177 10.63 12.27 -0.26
CA TYR A 177 11.31 11.34 -1.16
C TYR A 177 12.51 12.02 -1.85
N PRO A 178 13.72 11.40 -1.83
CA PRO A 178 14.94 12.11 -2.21
C PRO A 178 15.07 12.39 -3.71
N GLU A 179 14.50 11.54 -4.57
CA GLU A 179 14.57 11.71 -6.00
C GLU A 179 13.63 12.81 -6.49
N ASP A 180 13.98 13.47 -7.60
CA ASP A 180 13.13 14.50 -8.21
C ASP A 180 12.07 13.83 -9.07
N LEU A 181 10.87 13.69 -8.52
CA LEU A 181 9.72 13.10 -9.19
C LEU A 181 8.52 14.05 -9.13
N SER A 182 7.81 14.13 -10.23
CA SER A 182 6.48 14.74 -10.30
C SER A 182 5.42 13.66 -10.08
N VAL A 183 4.58 13.84 -9.05
CA VAL A 183 3.53 12.88 -8.68
C VAL A 183 2.17 13.51 -8.91
N ALA A 184 1.32 12.84 -9.67
CA ALA A 184 -0.11 13.18 -9.74
C ALA A 184 -0.91 12.21 -8.86
N ILE A 185 -1.84 12.76 -8.07
CA ILE A 185 -2.74 11.95 -7.24
C ILE A 185 -4.00 11.65 -8.04
N VAL A 186 -4.41 10.39 -8.08
CA VAL A 186 -5.71 9.99 -8.63
C VAL A 186 -6.54 9.43 -7.48
N ALA A 187 -7.74 9.93 -7.26
CA ALA A 187 -8.70 9.36 -6.33
C ALA A 187 -9.96 8.93 -7.08
N THR A 188 -10.43 7.75 -6.78
CA THR A 188 -11.63 7.20 -7.41
C THR A 188 -12.77 7.07 -6.42
N GLY A 189 -13.94 6.67 -6.89
CA GLY A 189 -15.16 6.52 -6.10
C GLY A 189 -16.34 7.26 -6.73
N GLY A 190 -17.51 6.60 -6.75
CA GLY A 190 -18.76 7.21 -7.20
C GLY A 190 -19.22 8.32 -6.25
N LEU A 191 -19.97 9.29 -6.76
CA LEU A 191 -20.73 10.22 -5.93
C LEU A 191 -21.97 9.52 -5.37
N SER A 192 -23.11 10.18 -5.23
CA SER A 192 -24.27 9.55 -4.61
C SER A 192 -24.72 8.31 -5.40
N HIS A 193 -24.74 7.17 -4.70
CA HIS A 193 -25.32 5.91 -5.19
C HIS A 193 -25.54 4.92 -4.06
N GLN A 194 -26.47 4.00 -4.30
CA GLN A 194 -26.66 2.82 -3.47
C GLN A 194 -27.02 1.64 -4.37
N VAL A 195 -26.28 0.52 -4.23
CA VAL A 195 -26.45 -0.64 -5.10
C VAL A 195 -27.15 -1.81 -4.44
N HIS A 196 -27.20 -1.87 -3.11
CA HIS A 196 -27.84 -2.98 -2.39
C HIS A 196 -28.98 -2.52 -1.46
N GLY A 197 -29.86 -3.49 -1.13
CA GLY A 197 -31.04 -3.28 -0.31
C GLY A 197 -32.17 -2.54 -1.02
N GLU A 198 -33.20 -2.18 -0.28
CA GLU A 198 -34.42 -1.53 -0.84
C GLU A 198 -34.18 -0.09 -1.29
N ARG A 199 -33.04 0.50 -0.92
CA ARG A 199 -32.60 1.81 -1.44
C ARG A 199 -31.78 1.72 -2.73
N ALA A 200 -31.64 0.53 -3.35
CA ALA A 200 -30.91 0.40 -4.60
C ALA A 200 -31.43 1.39 -5.66
N GLY A 201 -30.50 2.09 -6.33
CA GLY A 201 -30.84 3.18 -7.26
C GLY A 201 -31.01 4.56 -6.60
N PHE A 202 -30.74 4.69 -5.30
CA PHE A 202 -30.75 6.00 -4.64
C PHE A 202 -29.65 6.92 -5.21
N ASN A 203 -30.03 8.15 -5.54
CA ASN A 203 -29.13 9.22 -5.91
C ASN A 203 -29.55 10.54 -5.26
N ASN A 204 -28.62 11.46 -5.08
CA ASN A 204 -28.88 12.78 -4.51
C ASN A 204 -28.02 13.84 -5.22
N PRO A 205 -28.44 14.32 -6.40
CA PRO A 205 -27.69 15.33 -7.17
C PRO A 205 -27.42 16.63 -6.40
N ALA A 206 -28.34 17.01 -5.47
CA ALA A 206 -28.14 18.19 -4.63
C ALA A 206 -26.98 18.01 -3.65
N TRP A 207 -26.85 16.82 -3.08
CA TRP A 207 -25.70 16.45 -2.25
C TRP A 207 -24.42 16.39 -3.08
N ASP A 208 -24.45 15.79 -4.26
CA ASP A 208 -23.30 15.68 -5.14
C ASP A 208 -22.74 17.05 -5.49
N ALA A 209 -23.61 17.99 -5.87
CA ALA A 209 -23.22 19.37 -6.15
C ALA A 209 -22.59 20.05 -4.91
N ARG A 210 -23.18 19.83 -3.74
CA ARG A 210 -22.66 20.37 -2.46
C ARG A 210 -21.31 19.71 -2.08
N PHE A 211 -21.17 18.42 -2.30
CA PHE A 211 -19.90 17.73 -2.05
C PHE A 211 -18.79 18.27 -2.95
N LEU A 212 -19.06 18.44 -4.24
CA LEU A 212 -18.12 18.99 -5.20
C LEU A 212 -17.71 20.45 -4.88
N ASP A 213 -18.60 21.24 -4.30
CA ASP A 213 -18.25 22.57 -3.78
C ASP A 213 -17.40 22.49 -2.51
N LEU A 214 -17.80 21.67 -1.54
CA LEU A 214 -17.09 21.55 -0.25
C LEU A 214 -15.68 20.97 -0.42
N ILE A 215 -15.49 19.96 -1.28
CA ILE A 215 -14.16 19.34 -1.46
C ILE A 215 -13.13 20.34 -2.03
N GLU A 216 -13.59 21.32 -2.77
CA GLU A 216 -12.75 22.42 -3.27
C GLU A 216 -12.55 23.49 -2.20
N ASN A 217 -13.65 24.07 -1.69
CA ASN A 217 -13.66 25.36 -0.99
C ASN A 217 -13.60 25.21 0.54
N ASP A 218 -14.17 24.14 1.11
CA ASP A 218 -14.17 23.89 2.56
C ASP A 218 -14.08 22.38 2.88
N PRO A 219 -12.99 21.69 2.49
CA PRO A 219 -12.87 20.26 2.68
C PRO A 219 -12.82 19.85 4.17
N VAL A 220 -12.47 20.77 5.07
CA VAL A 220 -12.41 20.49 6.50
C VAL A 220 -13.80 20.18 7.03
N ARG A 221 -14.84 20.82 6.55
CA ARG A 221 -16.22 20.56 6.92
C ARG A 221 -16.66 19.12 6.62
N LEU A 222 -16.18 18.55 5.50
CA LEU A 222 -16.45 17.14 5.16
C LEU A 222 -15.80 16.20 6.17
N THR A 223 -14.71 16.59 6.83
CA THR A 223 -14.02 15.76 7.83
C THR A 223 -14.78 15.61 9.15
N GLU A 224 -15.79 16.45 9.37
CA GLU A 224 -16.62 16.44 10.57
C GLU A 224 -17.84 15.51 10.40
N MET A 225 -18.12 15.09 9.17
CA MET A 225 -19.25 14.21 8.88
C MET A 225 -19.00 12.79 9.37
N THR A 226 -20.02 12.22 9.97
CA THR A 226 -20.08 10.82 10.35
C THR A 226 -20.35 9.93 9.14
N GLN A 227 -20.03 8.64 9.27
CA GLN A 227 -20.37 7.65 8.23
C GLN A 227 -21.89 7.59 7.96
N ALA A 228 -22.70 7.72 9.01
CA ALA A 228 -24.16 7.72 8.87
C ALA A 228 -24.69 8.93 8.09
N GLU A 229 -24.11 10.11 8.28
CA GLU A 229 -24.47 11.32 7.51
C GLU A 229 -24.05 11.18 6.05
N LEU A 230 -22.84 10.67 5.78
CA LEU A 230 -22.38 10.39 4.42
C LEU A 230 -23.31 9.39 3.71
N ALA A 231 -23.64 8.28 4.36
CA ALA A 231 -24.56 7.27 3.80
C ALA A 231 -26.00 7.79 3.65
N THR A 232 -26.47 8.64 4.55
CA THR A 232 -27.81 9.26 4.44
C THR A 232 -27.89 10.16 3.22
N LEU A 233 -26.89 10.99 3.00
CA LEU A 233 -26.86 11.98 1.94
C LEU A 233 -26.42 11.39 0.60
N GLY A 234 -25.40 10.52 0.61
CA GLY A 234 -24.77 10.00 -0.60
C GLY A 234 -25.17 8.57 -0.99
N GLY A 235 -25.86 7.85 -0.12
CA GLY A 235 -26.05 6.40 -0.25
C GLY A 235 -24.93 5.62 0.42
N MET A 236 -25.15 4.33 0.66
CA MET A 236 -24.21 3.51 1.42
C MET A 236 -22.86 3.38 0.69
N GLU A 237 -22.90 3.10 -0.60
CA GLU A 237 -21.72 3.02 -1.44
C GLU A 237 -21.16 4.42 -1.79
N GLY A 238 -22.01 5.45 -1.84
CA GLY A 238 -21.58 6.85 -2.03
C GLY A 238 -20.69 7.38 -0.90
N ALA A 239 -20.54 6.65 0.22
CA ALA A 239 -19.52 6.92 1.23
C ALA A 239 -18.07 6.76 0.72
N GLU A 240 -17.85 6.19 -0.46
CA GLU A 240 -16.57 6.14 -1.17
C GLU A 240 -15.92 7.51 -1.36
N VAL A 241 -16.69 8.59 -1.28
CA VAL A 241 -16.16 9.98 -1.35
C VAL A 241 -15.09 10.29 -0.30
N ILE A 242 -14.94 9.47 0.75
CA ILE A 242 -13.83 9.61 1.72
C ILE A 242 -12.45 9.40 1.05
N MET A 243 -12.38 8.69 -0.08
CA MET A 243 -11.16 8.55 -0.88
C MET A 243 -10.74 9.87 -1.51
N TRP A 244 -11.70 10.70 -1.92
CA TRP A 244 -11.43 12.05 -2.42
C TRP A 244 -10.86 12.95 -1.33
N LEU A 245 -11.20 12.69 -0.05
CA LEU A 245 -10.60 13.41 1.09
C LEU A 245 -9.13 13.05 1.31
N VAL A 246 -8.71 11.82 1.02
CA VAL A 246 -7.27 11.48 1.02
C VAL A 246 -6.54 12.31 -0.04
N MET A 247 -7.05 12.35 -1.25
CA MET A 247 -6.50 13.17 -2.34
C MET A 247 -6.44 14.65 -1.94
N ARG A 248 -7.55 15.23 -1.49
CA ARG A 248 -7.62 16.65 -1.17
C ARG A 248 -6.73 17.01 0.02
N GLY A 249 -6.59 16.10 0.99
CA GLY A 249 -5.64 16.24 2.11
C GLY A 249 -4.17 16.21 1.67
N ALA A 250 -3.84 15.50 0.59
CA ALA A 250 -2.50 15.47 0.01
C ALA A 250 -2.15 16.75 -0.76
N LEU A 251 -3.13 17.46 -1.28
CA LEU A 251 -2.93 18.75 -1.94
C LEU A 251 -2.66 19.88 -0.94
N SER A 252 -2.07 20.97 -1.40
CA SER A 252 -1.95 22.20 -0.62
C SER A 252 -3.33 22.81 -0.31
N SER A 253 -3.36 23.76 0.62
CA SER A 253 -4.56 24.57 0.84
C SER A 253 -4.93 25.38 -0.40
N ASN A 254 -3.94 25.72 -1.21
CA ASN A 254 -4.11 26.52 -2.42
C ASN A 254 -4.08 25.61 -3.66
N VAL A 255 -5.24 25.36 -4.23
CA VAL A 255 -5.44 24.58 -5.46
C VAL A 255 -6.17 25.40 -6.50
N LYS A 256 -5.94 25.09 -7.76
CA LYS A 256 -6.71 25.67 -8.88
C LYS A 256 -7.50 24.57 -9.56
N LYS A 257 -8.81 24.66 -9.52
CA LYS A 257 -9.66 23.75 -10.28
C LYS A 257 -9.56 24.09 -11.78
N LEU A 258 -9.13 23.12 -12.58
CA LEU A 258 -8.96 23.24 -14.03
C LEU A 258 -10.14 22.66 -14.78
N HIS A 259 -10.80 21.66 -14.21
CA HIS A 259 -11.94 20.96 -14.81
C HIS A 259 -12.85 20.41 -13.74
N GLN A 260 -14.15 20.39 -14.04
CA GLN A 260 -15.16 19.66 -13.29
C GLN A 260 -16.29 19.27 -14.23
N SER A 261 -16.73 18.03 -14.13
CA SER A 261 -17.95 17.54 -14.78
C SER A 261 -18.80 16.77 -13.80
N TYR A 262 -20.08 16.68 -14.08
CA TYR A 262 -21.04 15.84 -13.37
C TYR A 262 -22.06 15.29 -14.36
N TYR A 263 -22.34 13.99 -14.27
CA TYR A 263 -23.34 13.33 -15.10
C TYR A 263 -23.98 12.16 -14.31
N LEU A 264 -25.29 12.04 -14.38
CA LEU A 264 -26.05 10.97 -13.74
C LEU A 264 -26.77 10.14 -14.81
N PRO A 265 -26.09 9.14 -15.41
CA PRO A 265 -26.68 8.33 -16.48
C PRO A 265 -27.72 7.32 -15.97
N SER A 266 -27.55 6.81 -14.73
CA SER A 266 -28.43 5.77 -14.16
C SER A 266 -28.37 5.74 -12.65
N MET A 267 -27.53 4.87 -12.06
CA MET A 267 -27.54 4.56 -10.62
C MET A 267 -26.45 5.27 -9.83
N THR A 268 -25.42 5.82 -10.49
CA THR A 268 -24.26 6.43 -9.82
C THR A 268 -24.04 7.83 -10.37
N GLY A 269 -23.87 8.79 -9.46
CA GLY A 269 -23.38 10.13 -9.83
C GLY A 269 -21.93 10.02 -10.31
N ILE A 270 -21.69 10.32 -11.59
CA ILE A 270 -20.36 10.26 -12.20
C ILE A 270 -19.81 11.67 -12.27
N ALA A 271 -18.60 11.87 -11.74
CA ALA A 271 -17.92 13.15 -11.83
C ALA A 271 -16.43 12.95 -12.19
N THR A 272 -15.86 13.98 -12.81
CA THR A 272 -14.42 14.13 -12.97
C THR A 272 -14.02 15.53 -12.52
N VAL A 273 -12.91 15.64 -11.80
CA VAL A 273 -12.35 16.92 -11.34
C VAL A 273 -10.84 16.90 -11.54
N VAL A 274 -10.27 18.01 -11.98
CA VAL A 274 -8.82 18.20 -12.08
C VAL A 274 -8.42 19.40 -11.23
N TYR A 275 -7.48 19.20 -10.32
CA TYR A 275 -6.85 20.25 -9.53
C TYR A 275 -5.37 20.36 -9.87
N GLU A 276 -4.92 21.58 -10.17
CA GLU A 276 -3.51 21.93 -10.13
C GLU A 276 -3.11 22.30 -8.71
N ASN A 277 -1.99 21.74 -8.23
CA ASN A 277 -1.48 21.99 -6.88
C ASN A 277 -0.57 23.22 -6.90
N LEU A 278 -0.99 24.31 -6.27
CA LEU A 278 -0.24 25.56 -6.23
C LEU A 278 0.72 25.63 -5.01
N ALA A 279 1.16 24.49 -4.53
CA ALA A 279 2.12 24.42 -3.41
C ALA A 279 3.46 25.03 -3.82
N SER A 280 4.11 25.68 -2.86
CA SER A 280 5.54 25.94 -2.93
C SER A 280 6.32 24.63 -2.99
N ALA A 281 7.52 24.66 -3.57
CA ALA A 281 8.42 23.50 -3.54
C ALA A 281 8.64 23.02 -2.10
N PRO A 282 8.85 21.70 -1.89
CA PRO A 282 9.12 21.15 -0.57
C PRO A 282 10.32 21.85 0.09
N VAL A 283 10.21 22.19 1.37
CA VAL A 283 11.28 22.79 2.12
C VAL A 283 12.31 21.74 2.50
N ALA A 284 13.52 21.83 1.97
CA ALA A 284 14.58 20.84 2.16
C ALA A 284 14.83 20.47 3.64
N GLY A 285 14.79 21.44 4.54
CA GLY A 285 14.96 21.20 5.98
C GLY A 285 13.81 20.40 6.60
N GLU A 286 12.57 20.57 6.13
CA GLU A 286 11.42 19.80 6.59
C GLU A 286 11.46 18.37 6.07
N ALA A 287 11.76 18.18 4.80
CA ALA A 287 11.94 16.87 4.20
C ALA A 287 13.06 16.08 4.91
N THR A 288 14.17 16.72 5.27
CA THR A 288 15.28 16.09 6.00
C THR A 288 14.86 15.70 7.42
N ARG A 289 14.14 16.57 8.14
CA ARG A 289 13.61 16.23 9.47
C ARG A 289 12.63 15.05 9.40
N HIS A 290 11.76 15.04 8.39
CA HIS A 290 10.81 13.94 8.23
C HIS A 290 11.51 12.63 7.91
N ARG A 291 12.52 12.61 7.01
CA ARG A 291 13.32 11.39 6.77
C ARG A 291 13.97 10.87 8.04
N ARG A 292 14.57 11.78 8.85
CA ARG A 292 15.15 11.37 10.14
C ARG A 292 14.12 10.73 11.05
N HIS A 293 12.92 11.30 11.18
CA HIS A 293 11.82 10.73 11.95
C HIS A 293 11.44 9.31 11.45
N VAL A 294 11.37 9.11 10.13
CA VAL A 294 11.11 7.77 9.54
C VAL A 294 12.21 6.77 9.86
N ASP A 295 13.48 7.22 9.83
CA ASP A 295 14.63 6.33 10.04
C ASP A 295 14.89 6.03 11.53
N GLU A 296 14.47 6.89 12.45
CA GLU A 296 14.71 6.74 13.90
C GLU A 296 14.19 5.42 14.47
N GLN A 297 13.10 4.88 13.96
CA GLN A 297 12.51 3.61 14.42
C GLN A 297 13.42 2.39 14.21
N LEU A 298 14.28 2.44 13.20
CA LEU A 298 15.17 1.34 12.84
C LEU A 298 16.64 1.71 12.95
N ALA A 299 16.96 2.93 13.38
CA ALA A 299 18.32 3.43 13.49
C ALA A 299 19.19 2.54 14.39
N GLY A 300 20.29 2.04 13.81
CA GLY A 300 21.25 1.19 14.54
C GLY A 300 20.96 -0.32 14.49
N ILE A 301 19.78 -0.76 14.04
CA ILE A 301 19.50 -2.20 13.93
C ILE A 301 20.45 -2.91 12.97
N GLU A 302 20.88 -2.22 11.91
CA GLU A 302 21.84 -2.74 10.92
C GLU A 302 23.25 -2.92 11.51
N ALA A 303 23.58 -2.17 12.57
CA ALA A 303 24.85 -2.28 13.26
C ALA A 303 24.93 -3.47 14.23
N LEU A 304 23.79 -4.14 14.50
CA LEU A 304 23.77 -5.33 15.33
C LEU A 304 24.42 -6.49 14.57
N ALA A 305 25.61 -6.88 15.02
CA ALA A 305 26.38 -7.93 14.36
C ALA A 305 25.62 -9.26 14.29
N GLY A 306 25.57 -9.85 13.08
CA GLY A 306 24.86 -11.11 12.83
C GLY A 306 23.34 -10.98 12.78
N THR A 307 22.82 -9.76 12.71
CA THR A 307 21.39 -9.48 12.55
C THR A 307 21.08 -9.13 11.09
N HIS A 308 20.02 -9.72 10.58
CA HIS A 308 19.52 -9.49 9.22
C HIS A 308 18.05 -9.07 9.31
N PRO A 309 17.74 -7.77 9.45
CA PRO A 309 16.37 -7.29 9.61
C PRO A 309 15.50 -7.67 8.42
N PHE A 310 14.33 -8.25 8.70
CA PHE A 310 13.31 -8.50 7.67
C PHE A 310 12.46 -7.26 7.46
N SER A 311 13.03 -6.31 6.72
CA SER A 311 12.40 -5.03 6.41
C SER A 311 11.37 -5.15 5.28
N LEU A 312 10.62 -4.06 5.02
CA LEU A 312 9.72 -3.98 3.86
C LEU A 312 10.51 -4.16 2.55
N GLU A 313 11.72 -3.59 2.44
CA GLU A 313 12.61 -3.77 1.30
C GLU A 313 12.99 -5.24 1.09
N THR A 314 13.35 -5.92 2.18
CA THR A 314 13.70 -7.34 2.16
C THR A 314 12.50 -8.20 1.76
N SER A 315 11.31 -7.91 2.31
CA SER A 315 10.09 -8.65 1.99
C SER A 315 9.69 -8.53 0.51
N VAL A 316 9.89 -7.37 -0.09
CA VAL A 316 9.61 -7.15 -1.52
C VAL A 316 10.66 -7.85 -2.39
N ARG A 317 11.95 -7.64 -2.10
CA ARG A 317 13.05 -8.23 -2.86
C ARG A 317 13.01 -9.76 -2.89
N ALA A 318 12.80 -10.37 -1.72
CA ALA A 318 12.81 -11.83 -1.56
C ALA A 318 11.39 -12.46 -1.62
N TYR A 319 10.39 -11.71 -2.11
CA TYR A 319 9.00 -12.15 -2.10
C TYR A 319 8.79 -13.50 -2.76
N ARG A 320 9.33 -13.69 -3.97
CA ARG A 320 9.15 -14.92 -4.76
C ARG A 320 9.62 -16.15 -3.99
N LEU A 321 10.83 -16.09 -3.42
CA LEU A 321 11.38 -17.21 -2.65
C LEU A 321 10.61 -17.43 -1.34
N ASN A 322 10.27 -16.37 -0.62
CA ASN A 322 9.44 -16.49 0.60
C ASN A 322 8.05 -17.07 0.26
N LYS A 323 7.41 -16.67 -0.85
CA LYS A 323 6.13 -17.21 -1.31
C LYS A 323 6.23 -18.69 -1.66
N PHE A 324 7.28 -19.10 -2.36
CA PHE A 324 7.55 -20.51 -2.65
C PHE A 324 7.67 -21.35 -1.37
N LEU A 325 8.46 -20.88 -0.40
CA LEU A 325 8.64 -21.56 0.87
C LEU A 325 7.38 -21.52 1.75
N HIS A 326 6.59 -20.45 1.69
CA HIS A 326 5.28 -20.40 2.35
C HIS A 326 4.34 -21.48 1.81
N GLY A 327 4.40 -21.77 0.50
CA GLY A 327 3.65 -22.86 -0.12
C GLY A 327 3.87 -24.23 0.54
N MET A 328 4.98 -24.43 1.29
CA MET A 328 5.21 -25.66 2.06
C MET A 328 4.14 -25.89 3.15
N THR A 329 3.30 -24.93 3.47
CA THR A 329 2.13 -25.12 4.34
C THR A 329 1.02 -25.92 3.64
N GLU A 330 1.01 -25.97 2.29
CA GLU A 330 0.01 -26.64 1.51
C GLU A 330 0.41 -28.09 1.15
N PRO A 331 -0.44 -29.11 1.44
CA PRO A 331 -0.10 -30.49 1.15
C PRO A 331 0.24 -30.79 -0.31
N ALA A 332 -0.48 -30.19 -1.25
CA ALA A 332 -0.24 -30.37 -2.68
C ALA A 332 1.11 -29.81 -3.13
N HIS A 333 1.49 -28.64 -2.61
CA HIS A 333 2.79 -28.03 -2.90
C HIS A 333 3.95 -28.86 -2.35
N ARG A 334 3.82 -29.39 -1.10
CA ARG A 334 4.82 -30.32 -0.53
C ARG A 334 4.98 -31.58 -1.36
N ALA A 335 3.87 -32.18 -1.81
CA ALA A 335 3.89 -33.37 -2.66
C ALA A 335 4.58 -33.11 -4.01
N ALA A 336 4.27 -31.99 -4.66
CA ALA A 336 4.94 -31.57 -5.90
C ALA A 336 6.45 -31.37 -5.69
N PHE A 337 6.84 -30.65 -4.63
CA PHE A 337 8.24 -30.45 -4.28
C PHE A 337 8.99 -31.75 -3.97
N ALA A 338 8.37 -32.69 -3.26
CA ALA A 338 8.95 -33.99 -2.98
C ALA A 338 9.09 -34.88 -4.21
N SER A 339 8.16 -34.79 -5.16
CA SER A 339 8.16 -35.54 -6.41
C SER A 339 9.21 -35.04 -7.40
N ASP A 340 9.25 -33.74 -7.64
CA ASP A 340 10.17 -33.08 -8.59
C ASP A 340 10.45 -31.64 -8.14
N GLN A 341 11.61 -31.44 -7.50
CA GLN A 341 12.02 -30.12 -7.01
C GLN A 341 12.26 -29.14 -8.15
N GLU A 342 12.82 -29.61 -9.28
CA GLU A 342 13.14 -28.70 -10.39
C GLU A 342 11.88 -28.18 -11.08
N ALA A 343 10.91 -29.04 -11.32
CA ALA A 343 9.61 -28.64 -11.83
C ALA A 343 8.88 -27.65 -10.87
N ALA A 344 8.97 -27.90 -9.55
CA ALA A 344 8.40 -26.98 -8.56
C ALA A 344 9.09 -25.61 -8.55
N PHE A 345 10.41 -25.56 -8.71
CA PHE A 345 11.18 -24.31 -8.82
C PHE A 345 10.82 -23.55 -10.11
N GLU A 346 10.68 -24.25 -11.21
CA GLU A 346 10.31 -23.66 -12.49
C GLU A 346 8.90 -23.06 -12.45
N ALA A 347 7.94 -23.81 -11.94
CA ALA A 347 6.55 -23.35 -11.76
C ALA A 347 6.46 -22.11 -10.87
N ALA A 348 7.34 -21.98 -9.87
CA ALA A 348 7.43 -20.80 -9.01
C ALA A 348 8.26 -19.66 -9.62
N GLY A 349 8.87 -19.84 -10.79
CA GLY A 349 9.71 -18.86 -11.46
C GLY A 349 10.98 -18.50 -10.69
N LEU A 350 11.54 -19.43 -9.86
CA LEU A 350 12.74 -19.16 -9.10
C LEU A 350 13.95 -18.97 -10.00
N THR A 351 14.77 -17.99 -9.67
CA THR A 351 16.09 -17.80 -10.32
C THR A 351 17.03 -18.94 -9.99
N GLN A 352 18.07 -19.12 -10.80
CA GLN A 352 19.08 -20.15 -10.54
C GLN A 352 19.74 -20.00 -9.16
N ALA A 353 20.02 -18.76 -8.71
CA ALA A 353 20.57 -18.47 -7.40
C ALA A 353 19.62 -18.92 -6.27
N GLU A 354 18.32 -18.63 -6.40
CA GLU A 354 17.31 -19.04 -5.43
C GLU A 354 17.16 -20.59 -5.37
N ARG A 355 17.13 -21.23 -6.55
CA ARG A 355 17.11 -22.72 -6.66
C ARG A 355 18.31 -23.35 -5.96
N ASP A 356 19.51 -22.80 -6.18
CA ASP A 356 20.74 -23.32 -5.57
C ASP A 356 20.76 -23.18 -4.05
N LEU A 357 20.25 -22.08 -3.49
CA LEU A 357 20.10 -21.90 -2.06
C LEU A 357 19.18 -22.98 -1.43
N VAL A 358 18.02 -23.23 -2.04
CA VAL A 358 17.08 -24.25 -1.55
C VAL A 358 17.65 -25.66 -1.72
N ARG A 359 18.20 -25.98 -2.90
CA ARG A 359 18.77 -27.30 -3.23
C ARG A 359 19.88 -27.70 -2.29
N ARG A 360 20.80 -26.75 -2.00
CA ARG A 360 21.95 -26.99 -1.10
C ARG A 360 21.57 -26.88 0.36
N ARG A 361 20.33 -26.47 0.68
CA ARG A 361 19.90 -26.17 2.05
C ARG A 361 20.85 -25.19 2.74
N ASP A 362 21.26 -24.17 2.00
CA ASP A 362 22.13 -23.11 2.51
C ASP A 362 21.33 -22.17 3.43
N TRP A 363 21.10 -22.63 4.67
CA TRP A 363 20.29 -21.92 5.66
C TRP A 363 20.78 -20.50 5.93
N ARG A 364 22.10 -20.31 5.97
CA ARG A 364 22.70 -19.00 6.16
C ARG A 364 22.54 -18.13 4.91
N GLY A 365 22.80 -18.69 3.75
CA GLY A 365 22.59 -18.00 2.46
C GLY A 365 21.14 -17.61 2.24
N LEU A 366 20.18 -18.44 2.65
CA LEU A 366 18.74 -18.11 2.59
C LEU A 366 18.40 -16.87 3.44
N ILE A 367 18.93 -16.77 4.68
CA ILE A 367 18.75 -15.55 5.51
C ILE A 367 19.39 -14.33 4.84
N HIS A 368 20.60 -14.45 4.31
CA HIS A 368 21.29 -13.34 3.63
C HIS A 368 20.56 -12.91 2.36
N HIS A 369 19.90 -13.84 1.66
CA HIS A 369 19.05 -13.53 0.51
C HIS A 369 17.81 -12.74 0.91
N GLY A 370 17.32 -12.92 2.13
CA GLY A 370 16.13 -12.25 2.68
C GLY A 370 14.95 -13.18 2.95
N VAL A 371 15.23 -14.47 3.14
CA VAL A 371 14.19 -15.40 3.62
C VAL A 371 13.98 -15.16 5.11
N ILE A 372 12.72 -14.96 5.53
CA ILE A 372 12.42 -14.86 6.96
C ILE A 372 12.53 -16.24 7.63
N PHE A 373 13.04 -16.29 8.87
CA PHE A 373 13.33 -17.53 9.58
C PHE A 373 12.15 -18.53 9.56
N PHE A 374 10.92 -18.07 9.74
CA PHE A 374 9.73 -18.93 9.74
C PHE A 374 9.51 -19.70 8.44
N MET A 375 10.06 -19.25 7.32
CA MET A 375 10.06 -20.01 6.07
C MET A 375 11.12 -21.11 6.07
N LEU A 376 12.25 -20.89 6.75
CA LEU A 376 13.26 -21.96 6.95
C LEU A 376 12.72 -23.12 7.79
N GLU A 377 11.92 -22.83 8.82
CA GLU A 377 11.24 -23.87 9.61
C GLU A 377 10.33 -24.74 8.74
N LYS A 378 9.56 -24.12 7.84
CA LYS A 378 8.67 -24.84 6.92
C LYS A 378 9.45 -25.72 5.96
N LEU A 379 10.51 -25.21 5.36
CA LEU A 379 11.41 -26.01 4.54
C LEU A 379 12.06 -27.13 5.36
N GLY A 380 12.58 -26.83 6.55
CA GLY A 380 13.20 -27.79 7.45
C GLY A 380 12.28 -28.97 7.78
N ALA A 381 11.01 -28.67 8.09
CA ALA A 381 10.01 -29.70 8.36
C ALA A 381 9.80 -30.63 7.14
N VAL A 382 9.79 -30.08 5.93
CA VAL A 382 9.60 -30.86 4.70
C VAL A 382 10.82 -31.72 4.36
N VAL A 383 12.04 -31.21 4.57
CA VAL A 383 13.28 -31.93 4.25
C VAL A 383 13.88 -32.71 5.44
N GLY A 384 13.18 -32.79 6.57
CA GLY A 384 13.59 -33.57 7.75
C GLY A 384 14.76 -32.95 8.53
N VAL A 385 14.89 -31.61 8.54
CA VAL A 385 15.93 -30.89 9.28
C VAL A 385 15.31 -30.14 10.46
N SER A 386 15.81 -30.36 11.67
CA SER A 386 15.29 -29.70 12.88
C SER A 386 15.74 -28.23 12.96
N ASN A 387 14.96 -27.41 13.68
CA ASN A 387 15.30 -26.01 13.94
C ASN A 387 16.68 -25.84 14.61
N LEU A 388 17.09 -26.75 15.47
CA LEU A 388 18.41 -26.70 16.11
C LEU A 388 19.55 -26.80 15.09
N HIS A 389 19.41 -27.67 14.08
CA HIS A 389 20.37 -27.73 12.97
C HIS A 389 20.38 -26.45 12.15
N ILE A 390 19.20 -25.87 11.90
CA ILE A 390 19.10 -24.61 11.16
C ILE A 390 19.77 -23.47 11.95
N TYR A 391 19.54 -23.38 13.26
CA TYR A 391 20.22 -22.39 14.12
C TYR A 391 21.74 -22.54 14.09
N ALA A 392 22.25 -23.78 14.29
CA ALA A 392 23.67 -24.06 14.22
C ALA A 392 24.28 -23.64 12.87
N ALA A 393 23.65 -24.03 11.76
CA ALA A 393 24.09 -23.69 10.41
C ALA A 393 24.12 -22.18 10.17
N MET A 394 23.09 -21.43 10.60
CA MET A 394 23.07 -19.95 10.49
C MET A 394 24.24 -19.31 11.25
N ARG A 395 24.64 -19.87 12.36
CA ARG A 395 25.79 -19.42 13.15
C ARG A 395 27.14 -19.89 12.60
N GLY A 396 27.14 -20.80 11.62
CA GLY A 396 28.36 -21.46 11.11
C GLY A 396 28.98 -22.45 12.11
N GLU A 397 28.17 -23.06 12.94
CA GLU A 397 28.53 -24.01 13.99
C GLU A 397 27.99 -25.40 13.66
N THR A 398 28.62 -26.46 14.25
CA THR A 398 27.98 -27.78 14.28
C THR A 398 26.84 -27.79 15.29
N LEU A 399 25.95 -28.80 15.21
CA LEU A 399 24.88 -28.94 16.19
C LEU A 399 25.43 -29.09 17.60
N GLU A 400 26.52 -29.88 17.76
CA GLU A 400 27.15 -30.09 19.07
C GLU A 400 27.73 -28.77 19.60
N GLN A 401 28.43 -27.99 18.79
CA GLN A 401 28.94 -26.68 19.19
C GLN A 401 27.81 -25.75 19.61
N PHE A 402 26.73 -25.70 18.86
CA PHE A 402 25.57 -24.90 19.18
C PHE A 402 24.93 -25.33 20.52
N GLN A 403 24.78 -26.63 20.74
CA GLN A 403 24.20 -27.17 21.98
C GLN A 403 25.07 -26.87 23.21
N GLN A 404 26.41 -26.82 23.08
CA GLN A 404 27.32 -26.45 24.16
C GLN A 404 27.14 -24.98 24.61
N THR A 405 26.63 -24.12 23.76
CA THR A 405 26.31 -22.72 24.12
C THR A 405 24.94 -22.57 24.78
N ARG A 406 24.20 -23.68 24.96
CA ARG A 406 22.87 -23.74 25.56
C ARG A 406 22.89 -24.74 26.71
N ASN A 407 22.07 -24.55 27.71
CA ASN A 407 21.90 -25.51 28.82
C ASN A 407 23.19 -25.84 29.62
N ALA A 408 24.25 -25.06 29.48
CA ALA A 408 25.48 -25.19 30.23
C ALA A 408 25.58 -24.11 31.31
N PRO A 409 26.13 -24.40 32.50
CA PRO A 409 26.40 -23.38 33.51
C PRO A 409 27.31 -22.28 32.94
N GLY A 410 26.89 -21.04 33.02
CA GLY A 410 27.62 -19.89 32.46
C GLY A 410 27.54 -19.72 30.93
N ALA A 411 26.63 -20.45 30.26
CA ALA A 411 26.40 -20.27 28.84
C ALA A 411 25.89 -18.83 28.56
N LEU A 412 26.65 -18.09 27.78
CA LEU A 412 26.28 -16.75 27.35
C LEU A 412 25.68 -16.82 25.95
N TYR A 413 24.52 -16.18 25.77
CA TYR A 413 23.87 -16.06 24.48
C TYR A 413 24.60 -15.01 23.66
N SER A 414 25.67 -15.40 22.99
CA SER A 414 26.51 -14.49 22.20
C SER A 414 26.31 -14.66 20.69
N VAL A 415 26.72 -13.68 19.93
CA VAL A 415 26.91 -13.83 18.49
C VAL A 415 28.07 -14.80 18.24
N ALA A 416 27.94 -15.72 17.26
CA ALA A 416 28.95 -16.70 16.91
C ALA A 416 30.34 -16.06 16.72
N GLY A 417 31.37 -16.66 17.31
CA GLY A 417 32.76 -16.24 17.15
C GLY A 417 33.12 -14.93 17.86
N ARG A 418 32.30 -14.41 18.75
CA ARG A 418 32.63 -13.23 19.58
C ARG A 418 32.57 -13.62 21.05
N ASP A 419 33.53 -13.11 21.83
CA ASP A 419 33.46 -13.13 23.28
C ASP A 419 32.20 -12.43 23.74
N ALA A 420 31.46 -13.03 24.65
CA ALA A 420 30.23 -12.45 25.15
C ALA A 420 30.54 -11.18 25.95
N ALA A 421 30.31 -10.03 25.38
CA ALA A 421 30.07 -8.83 26.17
C ALA A 421 28.66 -8.93 26.79
N PRO A 422 28.48 -8.62 28.07
CA PRO A 422 27.16 -8.55 28.65
C PRO A 422 26.29 -7.55 27.81
N PRO A 423 24.98 -7.85 27.64
CA PRO A 423 24.10 -6.93 26.93
C PRO A 423 24.18 -5.53 27.59
N ALA A 424 24.11 -4.49 26.77
CA ALA A 424 24.30 -3.09 27.22
C ALA A 424 23.32 -2.67 28.34
N TRP A 425 22.16 -3.31 28.46
CA TRP A 425 21.20 -3.04 29.53
C TRP A 425 21.57 -3.62 30.90
N ASP A 426 22.58 -4.49 31.00
CA ASP A 426 23.08 -5.05 32.29
C ASP A 426 24.12 -4.13 32.95
N THR A 427 24.57 -3.08 32.28
CA THR A 427 25.43 -2.07 32.87
C THR A 427 24.53 -0.98 33.47
N ALA A 428 24.46 -0.93 34.82
CA ALA A 428 23.68 0.05 35.58
C ALA A 428 24.05 1.52 35.31
N ALA A 429 24.94 1.80 34.36
CA ALA A 429 25.42 3.11 34.00
C ALA A 429 24.57 3.84 32.92
N ASP A 430 23.73 3.10 32.14
CA ASP A 430 22.99 3.65 31.01
C ASP A 430 21.46 3.50 31.13
N ALA A 431 20.94 3.31 32.35
CA ALA A 431 19.51 3.39 32.54
C ALA A 431 19.04 4.83 32.26
N PRO A 432 18.16 5.08 31.30
CA PRO A 432 17.58 6.43 31.14
C PRO A 432 16.97 6.83 32.47
N ALA A 433 17.25 8.06 32.93
CA ALA A 433 16.67 8.61 34.16
C ALA A 433 15.15 8.39 34.10
N ALA A 434 14.61 7.74 35.14
CA ALA A 434 13.18 7.52 35.24
C ALA A 434 12.45 8.85 35.00
N PRO A 435 11.40 8.91 34.18
CA PRO A 435 10.65 10.12 33.98
C PRO A 435 10.19 10.63 35.35
N ALA A 436 10.45 11.93 35.60
CA ALA A 436 10.01 12.57 36.82
C ALA A 436 8.52 12.31 37.02
N THR A 437 8.16 11.74 38.18
CA THR A 437 6.76 11.52 38.54
C THR A 437 6.03 12.89 38.42
N PRO A 438 4.92 12.95 37.70
CA PRO A 438 4.15 14.18 37.61
C PRO A 438 3.70 14.58 39.03
N GLU A 439 4.04 15.80 39.45
CA GLU A 439 3.53 16.37 40.70
C GLU A 439 1.99 16.30 40.66
N THR A 440 1.41 15.70 41.68
CA THR A 440 -0.03 15.64 41.88
C THR A 440 -0.58 17.07 41.93
N PRO A 441 -1.52 17.48 41.09
CA PRO A 441 -2.10 18.81 41.17
C PRO A 441 -2.78 18.97 42.55
N ALA A 442 -2.42 20.08 43.23
CA ALA A 442 -3.04 20.43 44.48
C ALA A 442 -4.56 20.53 44.33
N ALA A 443 -5.28 19.92 45.26
CA ALA A 443 -6.74 19.95 45.31
C ALA A 443 -7.24 21.41 45.39
N ILE A 444 -8.11 21.78 44.44
CA ILE A 444 -8.84 23.05 44.49
C ILE A 444 -9.89 22.94 45.61
N PRO A 445 -9.91 23.86 46.59
CA PRO A 445 -10.98 23.86 47.58
C PRO A 445 -12.31 24.27 46.94
N ARG A 446 -13.39 23.71 47.48
CA ARG A 446 -14.78 23.87 47.04
C ARG A 446 -15.26 25.32 47.05
#